data_abe00408c9aefcf95737b275170cb9af
#
_entry.id   abe00408c9aefcf95737b275170cb9af
#
_cell.length_a   1.000
_cell.length_b   1.000
_cell.length_c   1.000
_cell.angle_alpha   90.00
_cell.angle_beta   90.00
_cell.angle_gamma   90.00
#
_symmetry.space_group_name_H-M   'P 1'
#
loop_
_entity.id
_entity.type
_entity.pdbx_description
1 polymer ?
#
loop_
_entity_poly.entity_id
_entity_poly.type
_entity_poly.pdbx_seq_one_letter_code
_entity_poly.pdbx_strand_id
1 'polypeptide(L)'
;TAAAAEIDRERSLRIPDPVVSAGVRRFEESNDSAFLLGVSIPLPFLNRNQGNIAAAEARLRAANAREAVALADFEQAVTRARSQYLAAEARVETLSTTSLPQAEEALRLVRIGYRNGRFPLIEVLSAAEARDAIREALIAAQEDRGQAAAELIRLAAQ
;
A
#
# COMPACT_ATOMS: atom_id res chain seq x y z
N THR A 1 -18.64 -6.60 -2.48
CA THR A 1 -17.67 -5.94 -3.39
C THR A 1 -18.34 -5.57 -4.72
N ALA A 2 -17.93 -4.50 -5.40
CA ALA A 2 -18.48 -4.08 -6.70
C ALA A 2 -18.41 -5.19 -7.75
N ALA A 3 -17.36 -5.99 -7.76
CA ALA A 3 -17.17 -7.11 -8.67
C ALA A 3 -18.21 -8.24 -8.47
N ALA A 4 -18.69 -8.47 -7.24
CA ALA A 4 -19.77 -9.43 -6.99
C ALA A 4 -21.11 -8.91 -7.53
N ALA A 5 -21.41 -7.62 -7.34
CA ALA A 5 -22.62 -6.99 -7.88
C ALA A 5 -22.65 -7.00 -9.42
N GLU A 6 -21.48 -6.93 -10.09
CA GLU A 6 -21.37 -7.05 -11.53
C GLU A 6 -21.81 -8.46 -12.02
N ILE A 7 -21.47 -9.52 -11.30
CA ILE A 7 -21.92 -10.88 -11.62
C ILE A 7 -23.45 -10.97 -11.55
N ASP A 8 -24.04 -10.42 -10.51
CA ASP A 8 -25.50 -10.46 -10.34
C ASP A 8 -26.20 -9.65 -11.43
N ARG A 9 -25.62 -8.53 -11.83
CA ARG A 9 -26.10 -7.75 -12.98
C ARG A 9 -26.01 -8.54 -14.28
N GLU A 10 -24.89 -9.19 -14.58
CA GLU A 10 -24.75 -9.99 -15.80
C GLU A 10 -25.66 -11.23 -15.78
N ARG A 11 -25.95 -11.78 -14.60
CA ARG A 11 -26.93 -12.87 -14.44
C ARG A 11 -28.35 -12.40 -14.68
N SER A 12 -28.72 -11.20 -14.25
CA SER A 12 -30.07 -10.65 -14.51
C SER A 12 -30.31 -10.43 -16.00
N LEU A 13 -29.31 -10.02 -16.77
CA LEU A 13 -29.38 -9.85 -18.22
C LEU A 13 -29.58 -11.19 -18.99
N ARG A 14 -29.48 -12.32 -18.30
CA ARG A 14 -29.85 -13.65 -18.86
C ARG A 14 -31.34 -13.79 -19.08
N ILE A 15 -32.16 -13.08 -18.31
CA ILE A 15 -33.62 -13.10 -18.40
C ILE A 15 -34.02 -11.91 -19.27
N PRO A 16 -34.62 -12.13 -20.45
CA PRO A 16 -35.03 -11.04 -21.32
C PRO A 16 -36.24 -10.29 -20.74
N ASP A 17 -36.25 -8.99 -20.97
CA ASP A 17 -37.35 -8.14 -20.56
C ASP A 17 -38.56 -8.34 -21.49
N PRO A 18 -39.78 -8.59 -20.97
CA PRO A 18 -40.96 -8.59 -21.78
C PRO A 18 -41.30 -7.18 -22.24
N VAL A 19 -41.59 -7.03 -23.52
CA VAL A 19 -42.03 -5.77 -24.11
C VAL A 19 -43.56 -5.81 -24.31
N VAL A 20 -44.26 -4.90 -23.65
CA VAL A 20 -45.69 -4.70 -23.83
C VAL A 20 -45.91 -3.51 -24.75
N SER A 21 -46.65 -3.70 -25.81
CA SER A 21 -46.98 -2.63 -26.75
C SER A 21 -48.52 -2.43 -26.83
N ALA A 22 -48.92 -1.18 -26.87
CA ALA A 22 -50.31 -0.79 -27.12
C ALA A 22 -50.34 0.23 -28.25
N GLY A 23 -51.26 0.05 -29.18
CA GLY A 23 -51.41 0.98 -30.33
C GLY A 23 -52.83 1.04 -30.82
N VAL A 24 -53.11 2.04 -31.63
CA VAL A 24 -54.37 2.22 -32.35
C VAL A 24 -54.04 2.21 -33.85
N ARG A 25 -54.70 1.36 -34.62
CA ARG A 25 -54.60 1.34 -36.07
C ARG A 25 -55.92 1.86 -36.64
N ARG A 26 -55.84 2.84 -37.48
CA ARG A 26 -56.96 3.40 -38.23
C ARG A 26 -56.90 2.91 -39.69
N PHE A 27 -58.02 2.43 -40.20
CA PHE A 27 -58.12 1.98 -41.57
C PHE A 27 -58.86 3.08 -42.37
N GLU A 28 -58.20 3.69 -43.33
CA GLU A 28 -58.73 4.82 -44.12
C GLU A 28 -59.83 4.37 -45.11
N GLU A 29 -59.76 3.12 -45.61
CA GLU A 29 -60.71 2.60 -46.56
C GLU A 29 -62.09 2.34 -45.97
N SER A 30 -62.15 1.88 -44.68
CA SER A 30 -63.42 1.54 -43.99
C SER A 30 -63.79 2.57 -42.91
N ASN A 31 -62.91 3.55 -42.63
CA ASN A 31 -63.01 4.52 -41.53
C ASN A 31 -63.16 3.89 -40.14
N ASP A 32 -62.69 2.64 -40.03
CA ASP A 32 -62.68 1.88 -38.77
C ASP A 32 -61.39 2.08 -37.97
N SER A 33 -61.48 1.91 -36.65
CA SER A 33 -60.37 1.97 -35.73
C SER A 33 -60.26 0.66 -34.95
N ALA A 34 -59.01 0.09 -34.86
CA ALA A 34 -58.76 -1.09 -34.08
C ALA A 34 -57.71 -0.81 -33.00
N PHE A 35 -57.93 -1.30 -31.79
CA PHE A 35 -56.92 -1.31 -30.72
C PHE A 35 -56.01 -2.56 -30.87
N LEU A 36 -54.69 -2.33 -30.78
CA LEU A 36 -53.68 -3.36 -30.83
C LEU A 36 -53.03 -3.45 -29.47
N LEU A 37 -53.06 -4.65 -28.88
CA LEU A 37 -52.27 -4.99 -27.70
C LEU A 37 -51.31 -6.11 -28.09
N GLY A 38 -50.03 -5.95 -27.80
CA GLY A 38 -49.00 -6.93 -28.10
C GLY A 38 -48.09 -7.17 -26.89
N VAL A 39 -47.72 -8.43 -26.69
CA VAL A 39 -46.66 -8.81 -25.75
C VAL A 39 -45.61 -9.57 -26.55
N SER A 40 -44.36 -9.10 -26.47
CA SER A 40 -43.21 -9.73 -27.11
C SER A 40 -42.20 -10.13 -26.05
N ILE A 41 -41.79 -11.38 -26.06
CA ILE A 41 -40.73 -11.91 -25.18
C ILE A 41 -39.62 -12.44 -26.08
N PRO A 42 -38.47 -11.79 -26.15
CA PRO A 42 -37.34 -12.34 -26.90
C PRO A 42 -36.82 -13.60 -26.20
N LEU A 43 -36.74 -14.71 -26.93
CA LEU A 43 -36.28 -15.99 -26.40
C LEU A 43 -34.81 -16.21 -26.82
N PRO A 44 -33.82 -16.07 -25.90
CA PRO A 44 -32.40 -16.25 -26.20
C PRO A 44 -32.02 -17.73 -26.20
N PHE A 45 -32.18 -18.40 -27.36
CA PHE A 45 -31.88 -19.84 -27.48
C PHE A 45 -30.35 -20.12 -27.49
N LEU A 46 -29.56 -19.26 -28.09
CA LEU A 46 -28.12 -19.49 -28.32
C LEU A 46 -27.21 -18.63 -27.44
N ASN A 47 -27.65 -17.42 -27.05
CA ASN A 47 -26.85 -16.50 -26.24
C ASN A 47 -27.59 -16.16 -24.94
N ARG A 48 -27.15 -16.75 -23.84
CA ARG A 48 -27.67 -16.52 -22.48
C ARG A 48 -26.73 -15.71 -21.65
N ASN A 49 -25.99 -14.77 -22.24
CA ASN A 49 -25.01 -13.90 -21.60
C ASN A 49 -23.85 -14.66 -20.90
N GLN A 50 -23.64 -15.96 -21.26
CA GLN A 50 -22.67 -16.82 -20.57
C GLN A 50 -21.23 -16.30 -20.66
N GLY A 51 -20.86 -15.65 -21.75
CA GLY A 51 -19.53 -15.06 -21.95
C GLY A 51 -19.25 -13.90 -20.99
N ASN A 52 -20.24 -13.01 -20.81
CA ASN A 52 -20.09 -11.88 -19.89
C ASN A 52 -20.14 -12.32 -18.43
N ILE A 53 -20.96 -13.34 -18.10
CA ILE A 53 -20.98 -13.94 -16.76
C ILE A 53 -19.60 -14.53 -16.45
N ALA A 54 -19.02 -15.33 -17.34
CA ALA A 54 -17.68 -15.90 -17.17
C ALA A 54 -16.59 -14.82 -17.05
N ALA A 55 -16.71 -13.73 -17.81
CA ALA A 55 -15.80 -12.59 -17.72
C ALA A 55 -15.93 -11.86 -16.38
N ALA A 56 -17.16 -11.64 -15.88
CA ALA A 56 -17.40 -11.03 -14.56
C ALA A 56 -16.87 -11.91 -13.42
N GLU A 57 -17.06 -13.23 -13.50
CA GLU A 57 -16.48 -14.18 -12.54
C GLU A 57 -14.94 -14.18 -12.57
N ALA A 58 -14.33 -14.07 -13.76
CA ALA A 58 -12.87 -13.93 -13.87
C ALA A 58 -12.36 -12.62 -13.26
N ARG A 59 -13.12 -11.51 -13.45
CA ARG A 59 -12.80 -10.22 -12.81
C ARG A 59 -12.89 -10.29 -11.29
N LEU A 60 -13.88 -10.98 -10.74
CA LEU A 60 -13.99 -11.19 -9.30
C LEU A 60 -12.78 -11.98 -8.76
N ARG A 61 -12.39 -13.07 -9.44
CA ARG A 61 -11.17 -13.82 -9.05
C ARG A 61 -9.92 -12.95 -9.10
N ALA A 62 -9.78 -12.14 -10.14
CA ALA A 62 -8.65 -11.21 -10.26
C ALA A 62 -8.67 -10.12 -9.18
N ALA A 63 -9.84 -9.60 -8.80
CA ALA A 63 -9.98 -8.64 -7.70
C ALA A 63 -9.58 -9.24 -6.36
N ASN A 64 -10.04 -10.44 -6.05
CA ASN A 64 -9.67 -11.16 -4.81
C ASN A 64 -8.17 -11.47 -4.77
N ALA A 65 -7.56 -11.84 -5.89
CA ALA A 65 -6.12 -12.06 -5.97
C ALA A 65 -5.33 -10.76 -5.71
N ARG A 66 -5.78 -9.63 -6.27
CA ARG A 66 -5.15 -8.32 -6.01
C ARG A 66 -5.28 -7.88 -4.56
N GLU A 67 -6.43 -8.13 -3.93
CA GLU A 67 -6.64 -7.87 -2.50
C GLU A 67 -5.67 -8.69 -1.64
N ALA A 68 -5.50 -9.98 -1.94
CA ALA A 68 -4.55 -10.84 -1.22
C ALA A 68 -3.09 -10.36 -1.39
N VAL A 69 -2.70 -9.93 -2.59
CA VAL A 69 -1.37 -9.35 -2.84
C VAL A 69 -1.20 -8.04 -2.05
N ALA A 70 -2.19 -7.14 -2.11
CA ALA A 70 -2.11 -5.87 -1.39
C ALA A 70 -1.99 -6.06 0.13
N LEU A 71 -2.71 -7.05 0.69
CA LEU A 71 -2.59 -7.39 2.11
C LEU A 71 -1.18 -7.92 2.46
N ALA A 72 -0.65 -8.83 1.64
CA ALA A 72 0.70 -9.36 1.85
C ALA A 72 1.78 -8.27 1.74
N ASP A 73 1.64 -7.36 0.77
CA ASP A 73 2.54 -6.21 0.59
C ASP A 73 2.50 -5.27 1.81
N PHE A 74 1.30 -5.03 2.35
CA PHE A 74 1.11 -4.23 3.56
C PHE A 74 1.78 -4.88 4.78
N GLU A 75 1.55 -6.16 5.02
CA GLU A 75 2.18 -6.91 6.12
C GLU A 75 3.72 -6.89 6.01
N GLN A 76 4.23 -7.05 4.79
CA GLN A 76 5.67 -6.95 4.53
C GLN A 76 6.21 -5.54 4.79
N ALA A 77 5.47 -4.49 4.39
CA ALA A 77 5.86 -3.11 4.63
C ALA A 77 5.94 -2.79 6.14
N VAL A 78 4.93 -3.22 6.92
CA VAL A 78 4.92 -3.07 8.38
C VAL A 78 6.09 -3.79 9.03
N THR A 79 6.34 -5.04 8.63
CA THR A 79 7.45 -5.85 9.15
C THR A 79 8.80 -5.19 8.87
N ARG A 80 8.98 -4.68 7.65
CA ARG A 80 10.21 -3.98 7.23
C ARG A 80 10.40 -2.68 8.02
N ALA A 81 9.38 -1.85 8.13
CA ALA A 81 9.44 -0.60 8.85
C ALA A 81 9.76 -0.81 10.35
N ARG A 82 9.14 -1.84 10.96
CA ARG A 82 9.44 -2.24 12.35
C ARG A 82 10.89 -2.67 12.52
N SER A 83 11.42 -3.49 11.62
CA SER A 83 12.80 -3.95 11.68
C SER A 83 13.80 -2.80 11.53
N GLN A 84 13.51 -1.84 10.63
CA GLN A 84 14.32 -0.64 10.44
C GLN A 84 14.32 0.23 11.69
N TYR A 85 13.15 0.45 12.31
CA TYR A 85 13.05 1.21 13.56
C TYR A 85 13.88 0.58 14.68
N LEU A 86 13.73 -0.72 14.92
CA LEU A 86 14.46 -1.43 15.97
C LEU A 86 15.99 -1.42 15.72
N ALA A 87 16.42 -1.55 14.47
CA ALA A 87 17.83 -1.48 14.12
C ALA A 87 18.40 -0.07 14.34
N ALA A 88 17.67 0.98 13.96
CA ALA A 88 18.06 2.36 14.19
C ALA A 88 18.12 2.70 15.67
N GLU A 89 17.13 2.24 16.45
CA GLU A 89 17.09 2.44 17.90
C GLU A 89 18.28 1.77 18.61
N ALA A 90 18.58 0.52 18.29
CA ALA A 90 19.75 -0.19 18.83
C ALA A 90 21.07 0.51 18.46
N ARG A 91 21.15 1.08 17.25
CA ARG A 91 22.31 1.85 16.81
C ARG A 91 22.47 3.15 17.59
N VAL A 92 21.38 3.90 17.81
CA VAL A 92 21.36 5.11 18.65
C VAL A 92 21.80 4.78 20.07
N GLU A 93 21.26 3.71 20.66
CA GLU A 93 21.62 3.26 22.00
C GLU A 93 23.12 2.93 22.09
N THR A 94 23.64 2.11 21.18
CA THR A 94 25.06 1.73 21.16
C THR A 94 25.97 2.95 21.02
N LEU A 95 25.66 3.87 20.09
CA LEU A 95 26.46 5.05 19.85
C LEU A 95 26.43 6.03 21.02
N SER A 96 25.26 6.22 21.67
CA SER A 96 25.09 7.17 22.76
C SER A 96 25.60 6.67 24.11
N THR A 97 25.39 5.38 24.41
CA THR A 97 25.71 4.83 25.74
C THR A 97 27.11 4.22 25.82
N THR A 98 27.66 3.79 24.68
CA THR A 98 28.95 3.07 24.65
C THR A 98 30.00 3.82 23.82
N SER A 99 29.74 4.02 22.52
CA SER A 99 30.78 4.47 21.61
C SER A 99 31.21 5.91 21.88
N LEU A 100 30.27 6.84 22.09
CA LEU A 100 30.57 8.25 22.32
C LEU A 100 31.26 8.46 23.66
N PRO A 101 30.81 7.92 24.80
CA PRO A 101 31.55 8.03 26.07
C PRO A 101 32.98 7.45 26.00
N GLN A 102 33.18 6.32 25.33
CA GLN A 102 34.49 5.75 25.14
C GLN A 102 35.42 6.64 24.32
N ALA A 103 34.91 7.23 23.23
CA ALA A 103 35.69 8.12 22.41
C ALA A 103 36.05 9.44 23.15
N GLU A 104 35.13 9.96 23.95
CA GLU A 104 35.36 11.15 24.79
C GLU A 104 36.44 10.88 25.86
N GLU A 105 36.37 9.71 26.49
CA GLU A 105 37.35 9.28 27.46
C GLU A 105 38.74 9.04 26.82
N ALA A 106 38.80 8.40 25.66
CA ALA A 106 40.02 8.23 24.89
C ALA A 106 40.69 9.58 24.56
N LEU A 107 39.89 10.55 24.05
CA LEU A 107 40.37 11.89 23.77
C LEU A 107 40.86 12.58 25.04
N ARG A 108 40.20 12.42 26.18
CA ARG A 108 40.61 12.95 27.47
C ARG A 108 41.99 12.41 27.88
N LEU A 109 42.18 11.10 27.80
CA LEU A 109 43.44 10.41 28.16
C LEU A 109 44.60 10.84 27.26
N VAL A 110 44.35 10.89 25.94
CA VAL A 110 45.39 11.34 24.96
C VAL A 110 45.78 12.79 25.21
N ARG A 111 44.83 13.70 25.52
CA ARG A 111 45.11 15.08 25.90
C ARG A 111 45.97 15.18 27.16
N ILE A 112 45.75 14.34 28.17
CA ILE A 112 46.58 14.29 29.38
C ILE A 112 47.98 13.81 29.01
N GLY A 113 48.12 12.76 28.19
CA GLY A 113 49.41 12.26 27.70
C GLY A 113 50.20 13.31 26.92
N TYR A 114 49.52 14.06 26.04
CA TYR A 114 50.14 15.18 25.31
C TYR A 114 50.68 16.27 26.24
N ARG A 115 49.88 16.71 27.22
CA ARG A 115 50.33 17.70 28.21
C ARG A 115 51.54 17.25 29.03
N ASN A 116 51.67 15.95 29.23
CA ASN A 116 52.82 15.36 29.93
C ASN A 116 53.99 14.98 28.98
N GLY A 117 53.94 15.40 27.72
CA GLY A 117 54.98 15.12 26.71
C GLY A 117 55.10 13.67 26.28
N ARG A 118 54.07 12.82 26.57
CA ARG A 118 54.07 11.38 26.23
C ARG A 118 53.53 11.08 24.84
N PHE A 119 52.64 11.92 24.32
CA PHE A 119 52.02 11.76 23.00
C PHE A 119 52.24 13.00 22.14
N PRO A 120 52.43 12.85 20.82
CA PRO A 120 52.50 13.99 19.90
C PRO A 120 51.10 14.57 19.65
N LEU A 121 51.07 15.83 19.15
CA LEU A 121 49.80 16.52 18.85
C LEU A 121 48.90 15.76 17.85
N ILE A 122 49.52 15.04 16.93
CA ILE A 122 48.75 14.26 15.92
C ILE A 122 47.84 13.23 16.57
N GLU A 123 48.25 12.63 17.67
CA GLU A 123 47.40 11.67 18.42
C GLU A 123 46.17 12.37 19.02
N VAL A 124 46.30 13.61 19.48
CA VAL A 124 45.18 14.41 19.99
C VAL A 124 44.20 14.74 18.87
N LEU A 125 44.70 15.10 17.69
CA LEU A 125 43.89 15.40 16.52
C LEU A 125 43.13 14.14 16.04
N SER A 126 43.84 13.03 15.91
CA SER A 126 43.21 11.76 15.51
C SER A 126 42.13 11.29 16.50
N ALA A 127 42.37 11.44 17.81
CA ALA A 127 41.35 11.12 18.81
C ALA A 127 40.14 12.07 18.77
N ALA A 128 40.36 13.34 18.45
CA ALA A 128 39.29 14.31 18.28
C ALA A 128 38.45 14.01 17.03
N GLU A 129 39.09 13.70 15.91
CA GLU A 129 38.43 13.30 14.67
C GLU A 129 37.58 12.02 14.88
N ALA A 130 38.13 11.01 15.57
CA ALA A 130 37.42 9.79 15.88
C ALA A 130 36.16 10.06 16.72
N ARG A 131 36.25 10.92 17.76
CA ARG A 131 35.08 11.34 18.55
C ARG A 131 34.04 12.06 17.70
N ASP A 132 34.48 12.98 16.82
CA ASP A 132 33.55 13.76 15.98
C ASP A 132 32.85 12.88 14.96
N ALA A 133 33.53 11.89 14.36
CA ALA A 133 32.91 10.90 13.48
C ALA A 133 31.83 10.09 14.20
N ILE A 134 32.04 9.73 15.47
CA ILE A 134 31.00 9.04 16.26
C ILE A 134 29.82 9.96 16.55
N ARG A 135 30.04 11.25 16.80
CA ARG A 135 28.95 12.24 16.98
C ARG A 135 28.10 12.38 15.71
N GLU A 136 28.76 12.48 14.56
CA GLU A 136 28.05 12.51 13.26
C GLU A 136 27.24 11.24 13.02
N ALA A 137 27.83 10.08 13.31
CA ALA A 137 27.14 8.80 13.21
C ALA A 137 25.92 8.71 14.15
N LEU A 138 26.00 9.30 15.34
CA LEU A 138 24.87 9.36 16.29
C LEU A 138 23.74 10.23 15.74
N ILE A 139 24.07 11.40 15.18
CA ILE A 139 23.07 12.30 14.57
C ILE A 139 22.36 11.58 13.42
N ALA A 140 23.12 10.95 12.51
CA ALA A 140 22.56 10.18 11.40
C ALA A 140 21.66 9.03 11.88
N ALA A 141 22.08 8.31 12.93
CA ALA A 141 21.27 7.24 13.51
C ALA A 141 19.96 7.75 14.15
N GLN A 142 19.96 8.95 14.74
CA GLN A 142 18.76 9.60 15.27
C GLN A 142 17.81 10.03 14.16
N GLU A 143 18.33 10.51 13.04
CA GLU A 143 17.54 10.83 11.84
C GLU A 143 16.91 9.57 11.25
N ASP A 144 17.70 8.50 11.08
CA ASP A 144 17.21 7.19 10.59
C ASP A 144 16.07 6.66 11.48
N ARG A 145 16.22 6.75 12.81
CA ARG A 145 15.16 6.35 13.75
C ARG A 145 13.92 7.22 13.60
N GLY A 146 14.08 8.53 13.43
CA GLY A 146 12.96 9.45 13.22
C GLY A 146 12.18 9.12 11.94
N GLN A 147 12.89 8.84 10.85
CA GLN A 147 12.29 8.46 9.57
C GLN A 147 11.56 7.12 9.67
N ALA A 148 12.15 6.12 10.30
CA ALA A 148 11.54 4.81 10.50
C ALA A 148 10.29 4.90 11.40
N ALA A 149 10.30 5.75 12.43
CA ALA A 149 9.14 6.00 13.29
C ALA A 149 8.00 6.67 12.51
N ALA A 150 8.30 7.68 11.68
CA ALA A 150 7.32 8.35 10.82
C ALA A 150 6.67 7.38 9.82
N GLU A 151 7.45 6.46 9.25
CA GLU A 151 6.94 5.44 8.34
C GLU A 151 5.98 4.47 9.05
N LEU A 152 6.29 4.02 10.27
CA LEU A 152 5.39 3.20 11.08
C LEU A 152 4.07 3.92 11.38
N ILE A 153 4.12 5.20 11.74
CA ILE A 153 2.92 6.01 11.98
C ILE A 153 2.09 6.12 10.70
N ARG A 154 2.73 6.35 9.56
CA ARG A 154 2.06 6.43 8.26
C ARG A 154 1.33 5.14 7.91
N LEU A 155 1.96 3.98 8.14
CA LEU A 155 1.36 2.67 7.89
C LEU A 155 0.20 2.37 8.87
N ALA A 156 0.30 2.83 10.11
CA ALA A 156 -0.77 2.65 11.11
C ALA A 156 -2.01 3.52 10.85
N ALA A 157 -1.90 4.56 10.00
CA ALA A 157 -2.99 5.46 9.66
C ALA A 157 -3.76 5.05 8.38
N GLN A 158 -3.37 3.96 7.70
CA GLN A 158 -4.02 3.41 6.51
C GLN A 158 -5.03 2.32 6.88
#